data_f93399951d193b1b4c25fc312994c7b9
#
_entry.id   f93399951d193b1b4c25fc312994c7b9
#
_cell.length_a   1.000
_cell.length_b   1.000
_cell.length_c   1.000
_cell.angle_alpha   90.00
_cell.angle_beta   90.00
_cell.angle_gamma   90.00
#
_symmetry.space_group_name_H-M   'P 1'
#
loop_
_entity.id
_entity.type
_entity.pdbx_description
1 polymer ?
#
loop_
_entity_poly.entity_id
_entity_poly.type
_entity_poly.pdbx_seq_one_letter_code
_entity_poly.pdbx_strand_id
1 'polypeptide(L)'
;MSTRRVIDVSELPHHDFDTVDPVWWGNNGLLAIETSMFVILIVTYFYLRQNFTEWPPPIALMTAPLNPLPSLGPGTWNTVLLLFSILPIALADLSSRRGYRTGAQFGLIICLLCGAGAIALRSFEFSAVKFRWDSNSYGSVVWFLLGMHLAHLVTLMSETVLLTIWIFVREFDLKHRLDLTALAIYWYWVVGIWLVVYTVVYWSPRWL
;
A
#
# COMPACT_ATOMS: atom_id res chain seq x y z
N MET A 1 -26.62 -15.07 -51.79
CA MET A 1 -25.43 -15.15 -50.95
C MET A 1 -25.22 -13.79 -50.30
N SER A 2 -25.46 -13.66 -49.00
CA SER A 2 -25.23 -12.41 -48.28
C SER A 2 -23.73 -12.23 -48.09
N THR A 3 -23.14 -11.24 -48.72
CA THR A 3 -21.74 -10.85 -48.50
C THR A 3 -21.61 -10.31 -47.10
N ARG A 4 -21.01 -11.11 -46.18
CA ARG A 4 -20.67 -10.69 -44.82
C ARG A 4 -19.73 -9.49 -44.93
N ARG A 5 -20.14 -8.32 -44.42
CA ARG A 5 -19.24 -7.15 -44.33
C ARG A 5 -18.06 -7.53 -43.45
N VAL A 6 -16.88 -7.58 -44.00
CA VAL A 6 -15.63 -7.72 -43.27
C VAL A 6 -15.21 -6.30 -42.93
N ILE A 7 -15.08 -6.02 -41.64
CA ILE A 7 -14.53 -4.76 -41.14
C ILE A 7 -13.00 -4.95 -41.13
N ASP A 8 -12.31 -4.07 -41.85
CA ASP A 8 -10.84 -4.05 -41.76
C ASP A 8 -10.44 -3.42 -40.43
N VAL A 9 -9.75 -4.19 -39.61
CA VAL A 9 -9.26 -3.81 -38.26
C VAL A 9 -7.74 -3.67 -38.23
N SER A 10 -7.08 -3.69 -39.39
CA SER A 10 -5.61 -3.64 -39.49
C SER A 10 -4.99 -2.33 -38.95
N GLU A 11 -5.77 -1.24 -38.97
CA GLU A 11 -5.34 0.07 -38.47
C GLU A 11 -5.67 0.31 -36.99
N LEU A 12 -6.36 -0.62 -36.32
CA LEU A 12 -6.64 -0.49 -34.89
C LEU A 12 -5.35 -0.71 -34.09
N PRO A 13 -5.13 0.10 -33.04
CA PRO A 13 -4.00 -0.11 -32.16
C PRO A 13 -4.08 -1.50 -31.53
N HIS A 14 -2.98 -2.23 -31.54
CA HIS A 14 -2.92 -3.58 -30.97
C HIS A 14 -3.00 -3.59 -29.44
N HIS A 15 -2.80 -2.45 -28.82
CA HIS A 15 -2.82 -2.28 -27.36
C HIS A 15 -3.47 -0.95 -26.99
N ASP A 16 -4.43 -1.02 -26.09
CA ASP A 16 -5.02 0.15 -25.44
C ASP A 16 -4.25 0.48 -24.15
N PHE A 17 -4.22 1.75 -23.79
CA PHE A 17 -3.51 2.25 -22.61
C PHE A 17 -4.43 3.15 -21.78
N ASP A 18 -4.09 3.28 -20.50
CA ASP A 18 -4.79 4.11 -19.52
C ASP A 18 -6.28 3.67 -19.33
N THR A 19 -7.20 4.60 -19.35
CA THR A 19 -8.62 4.37 -19.01
C THR A 19 -9.38 3.51 -20.03
N VAL A 20 -8.81 3.20 -21.17
CA VAL A 20 -9.46 2.35 -22.21
C VAL A 20 -9.21 0.87 -21.89
N ASP A 21 -8.10 0.53 -21.23
CA ASP A 21 -7.74 -0.85 -20.93
C ASP A 21 -8.55 -1.42 -19.76
N PRO A 22 -9.15 -2.61 -19.89
CA PRO A 22 -9.86 -3.30 -18.81
C PRO A 22 -9.00 -3.58 -17.57
N VAL A 23 -7.68 -3.77 -17.72
CA VAL A 23 -6.74 -3.99 -16.62
C VAL A 23 -6.67 -2.76 -15.72
N TRP A 24 -6.69 -1.55 -16.29
CA TRP A 24 -6.74 -0.32 -15.52
C TRP A 24 -7.99 -0.25 -14.62
N TRP A 25 -9.17 -0.59 -15.18
CA TRP A 25 -10.42 -0.63 -14.42
C TRP A 25 -10.44 -1.73 -13.37
N GLY A 26 -9.89 -2.91 -13.70
CA GLY A 26 -9.76 -4.04 -12.78
C GLY A 26 -8.91 -3.67 -11.56
N ASN A 27 -7.74 -3.05 -11.78
CA ASN A 27 -6.87 -2.58 -10.71
C ASN A 27 -7.57 -1.53 -9.82
N ASN A 28 -8.19 -0.51 -10.40
CA ASN A 28 -8.90 0.50 -9.61
C ASN A 28 -10.13 -0.06 -8.88
N GLY A 29 -10.83 -1.02 -9.48
CA GLY A 29 -11.92 -1.75 -8.83
C GLY A 29 -11.45 -2.53 -7.60
N LEU A 30 -10.31 -3.23 -7.72
CA LEU A 30 -9.68 -3.92 -6.60
C LEU A 30 -9.32 -2.92 -5.48
N LEU A 31 -8.68 -1.79 -5.80
CA LEU A 31 -8.32 -0.77 -4.80
C LEU A 31 -9.55 -0.17 -4.10
N ALA A 32 -10.67 -0.03 -4.79
CA ALA A 32 -11.92 0.42 -4.18
C ALA A 32 -12.44 -0.59 -3.15
N ILE A 33 -12.38 -1.90 -3.45
CA ILE A 33 -12.75 -2.97 -2.51
C ILE A 33 -11.81 -2.94 -1.30
N GLU A 34 -10.51 -2.90 -1.50
CA GLU A 34 -9.52 -2.86 -0.43
C GLU A 34 -9.66 -1.60 0.44
N THR A 35 -9.98 -0.46 -0.16
CA THR A 35 -10.30 0.77 0.59
C THR A 35 -11.50 0.57 1.50
N SER A 36 -12.55 -0.11 1.06
CA SER A 36 -13.74 -0.38 1.89
C SER A 36 -13.41 -1.22 3.12
N MET A 37 -12.47 -2.16 3.02
CA MET A 37 -12.00 -2.97 4.15
C MET A 37 -11.28 -2.10 5.19
N PHE A 38 -10.41 -1.19 4.79
CA PHE A 38 -9.78 -0.24 5.71
C PHE A 38 -10.79 0.70 6.36
N VAL A 39 -11.76 1.20 5.59
CA VAL A 39 -12.84 2.06 6.13
C VAL A 39 -13.61 1.32 7.23
N ILE A 40 -14.00 0.06 7.00
CA ILE A 40 -14.70 -0.75 8.01
C ILE A 40 -13.85 -0.90 9.27
N LEU A 41 -12.56 -1.16 9.16
CA LEU A 41 -11.65 -1.28 10.30
C LEU A 41 -11.52 0.03 11.08
N ILE A 42 -11.42 1.16 10.38
CA ILE A 42 -11.35 2.49 11.00
C ILE A 42 -12.66 2.82 11.71
N VAL A 43 -13.80 2.54 11.10
CA VAL A 43 -15.10 2.69 11.74
C VAL A 43 -15.20 1.82 12.99
N THR A 44 -14.73 0.56 12.90
CA THR A 44 -14.66 -0.35 14.06
C THR A 44 -13.79 0.21 15.18
N TYR A 45 -12.64 0.82 14.85
CA TYR A 45 -11.77 1.47 15.84
C TYR A 45 -12.52 2.56 16.62
N PHE A 46 -13.20 3.46 15.92
CA PHE A 46 -13.98 4.55 16.59
C PHE A 46 -15.23 4.03 17.29
N TYR A 47 -15.88 3.00 16.77
CA TYR A 47 -17.01 2.35 17.45
C TYR A 47 -16.57 1.71 18.77
N LEU A 48 -15.47 0.98 18.79
CA LEU A 48 -14.93 0.38 20.01
C LEU A 48 -14.55 1.44 21.03
N ARG A 49 -13.95 2.54 20.59
CA ARG A 49 -13.58 3.65 21.46
C ARG A 49 -14.76 4.21 22.29
N GLN A 50 -15.96 4.28 21.69
CA GLN A 50 -17.15 4.80 22.36
C GLN A 50 -17.59 3.96 23.58
N ASN A 51 -17.15 2.70 23.66
CA ASN A 51 -17.50 1.82 24.76
C ASN A 51 -16.57 1.97 25.99
N PHE A 52 -15.57 2.85 25.92
CA PHE A 52 -14.59 3.05 26.99
C PHE A 52 -14.51 4.52 27.40
N THR A 53 -14.41 4.76 28.71
CA THR A 53 -14.21 6.11 29.27
C THR A 53 -12.80 6.62 29.05
N GLU A 54 -11.80 5.71 29.01
CA GLU A 54 -10.41 5.99 28.72
C GLU A 54 -9.97 5.21 27.48
N TRP A 55 -9.22 5.86 26.59
CA TRP A 55 -8.71 5.24 25.39
C TRP A 55 -7.25 5.61 25.13
N PRO A 56 -6.35 4.67 25.01
CA PRO A 56 -6.54 3.20 25.11
C PRO A 56 -6.95 2.73 26.50
N PRO A 57 -7.78 1.67 26.63
CA PRO A 57 -8.18 1.15 27.93
C PRO A 57 -6.96 0.60 28.70
N PRO A 58 -6.90 0.79 30.04
CA PRO A 58 -5.80 0.29 30.85
C PRO A 58 -5.70 -1.24 30.76
N ILE A 59 -4.48 -1.77 30.67
CA ILE A 59 -4.24 -3.21 30.66
C ILE A 59 -4.23 -3.69 32.11
N ALA A 60 -5.26 -4.45 32.50
CA ALA A 60 -5.53 -4.86 33.88
C ALA A 60 -4.51 -5.88 34.47
N LEU A 61 -3.45 -6.27 33.74
CA LEU A 61 -2.59 -7.40 34.08
C LEU A 61 -1.21 -7.07 34.63
N MET A 62 -0.90 -5.79 34.89
CA MET A 62 0.43 -5.45 35.43
C MET A 62 0.38 -4.44 36.58
N THR A 63 1.28 -4.65 37.55
CA THR A 63 1.51 -3.85 38.75
C THR A 63 1.99 -2.40 38.51
N ALA A 64 2.06 -1.95 37.25
CA ALA A 64 2.31 -0.57 36.88
C ALA A 64 1.40 -0.23 35.67
N PRO A 65 0.83 1.01 35.62
CA PRO A 65 0.04 1.45 34.47
C PRO A 65 0.99 1.59 33.26
N LEU A 66 1.02 0.57 32.41
CA LEU A 66 1.70 0.64 31.12
C LEU A 66 0.85 1.55 30.23
N ASN A 67 1.42 2.67 29.83
CA ASN A 67 0.82 3.50 28.80
C ASN A 67 0.84 2.71 27.47
N PRO A 68 -0.31 2.22 26.99
CA PRO A 68 -0.37 1.38 25.79
C PRO A 68 -0.22 2.18 24.49
N LEU A 69 0.08 3.49 24.56
CA LEU A 69 0.27 4.32 23.38
C LEU A 69 1.49 3.86 22.58
N PRO A 70 1.33 3.59 21.25
CA PRO A 70 2.45 3.25 20.40
C PRO A 70 3.45 4.43 20.34
N SER A 71 4.75 4.12 20.35
CA SER A 71 5.79 5.13 20.20
C SER A 71 5.74 5.78 18.81
N LEU A 72 5.79 7.11 18.76
CA LEU A 72 5.73 7.86 17.48
C LEU A 72 6.94 7.60 16.58
N GLY A 73 8.14 7.32 17.16
CA GLY A 73 9.37 7.23 16.41
C GLY A 73 9.32 6.27 15.21
N PRO A 74 9.12 4.96 15.42
CA PRO A 74 9.11 3.98 14.32
C PRO A 74 8.04 4.29 13.27
N GLY A 75 6.83 4.65 13.68
CA GLY A 75 5.74 4.99 12.77
C GLY A 75 6.04 6.23 11.93
N THR A 76 6.66 7.27 12.53
CA THR A 76 7.05 8.48 11.81
C THR A 76 8.16 8.21 10.79
N TRP A 77 9.19 7.45 11.16
CA TRP A 77 10.26 7.08 10.23
C TRP A 77 9.73 6.25 9.05
N ASN A 78 8.81 5.33 9.32
CA ASN A 78 8.15 4.56 8.28
C ASN A 78 7.31 5.46 7.35
N THR A 79 6.62 6.45 7.91
CA THR A 79 5.86 7.44 7.13
C THR A 79 6.78 8.26 6.21
N VAL A 80 7.90 8.76 6.74
CA VAL A 80 8.88 9.51 5.94
C VAL A 80 9.44 8.66 4.80
N LEU A 81 9.79 7.39 5.08
CA LEU A 81 10.33 6.47 4.08
C LEU A 81 9.30 6.16 3.00
N LEU A 82 8.04 5.91 3.35
CA LEU A 82 6.97 5.65 2.40
C LEU A 82 6.65 6.88 1.55
N LEU A 83 6.62 8.07 2.12
CA LEU A 83 6.45 9.31 1.36
C LEU A 83 7.62 9.53 0.40
N PHE A 84 8.85 9.28 0.83
CA PHE A 84 10.03 9.36 -0.05
C PHE A 84 9.93 8.36 -1.21
N SER A 85 9.37 7.17 -0.99
CA SER A 85 9.23 6.13 -2.01
C SER A 85 8.29 6.51 -3.18
N ILE A 86 7.48 7.56 -3.03
CA ILE A 86 6.66 8.11 -4.10
C ILE A 86 7.52 8.64 -5.26
N LEU A 87 8.68 9.21 -4.96
CA LEU A 87 9.57 9.78 -5.98
C LEU A 87 10.12 8.71 -6.94
N PRO A 88 10.76 7.63 -6.47
CA PRO A 88 11.31 6.62 -7.36
C PRO A 88 10.24 5.87 -8.16
N ILE A 89 9.04 5.62 -7.61
CA ILE A 89 7.98 4.97 -8.39
C ILE A 89 7.43 5.91 -9.48
N ALA A 90 7.30 7.21 -9.19
CA ALA A 90 6.92 8.20 -10.19
C ALA A 90 7.97 8.31 -11.30
N LEU A 91 9.26 8.27 -10.96
CA LEU A 91 10.35 8.25 -11.93
C LEU A 91 10.32 6.99 -12.80
N ALA A 92 10.03 5.82 -12.19
CA ALA A 92 9.90 4.56 -12.92
C ALA A 92 8.74 4.60 -13.93
N ASP A 93 7.55 5.04 -13.51
CA ASP A 93 6.38 5.18 -14.38
C ASP A 93 6.63 6.20 -15.50
N LEU A 94 7.18 7.37 -15.19
CA LEU A 94 7.48 8.39 -16.19
C LEU A 94 8.53 7.92 -17.20
N SER A 95 9.57 7.22 -16.74
CA SER A 95 10.61 6.63 -17.59
C SER A 95 10.04 5.58 -18.52
N SER A 96 9.15 4.74 -18.03
CA SER A 96 8.41 3.76 -18.79
C SER A 96 7.58 4.41 -19.91
N ARG A 97 6.86 5.48 -19.58
CA ARG A 97 6.05 6.26 -20.55
C ARG A 97 6.89 6.87 -21.68
N ARG A 98 8.15 7.14 -21.41
CA ARG A 98 9.12 7.70 -22.39
C ARG A 98 9.94 6.61 -23.10
N GLY A 99 9.73 5.33 -22.81
CA GLY A 99 10.53 4.23 -23.36
C GLY A 99 11.94 4.12 -22.76
N TYR A 100 12.23 4.81 -21.66
CA TYR A 100 13.53 4.79 -20.98
C TYR A 100 13.64 3.60 -20.03
N ARG A 101 14.11 2.44 -20.55
CA ARG A 101 14.27 1.20 -19.77
C ARG A 101 15.15 1.40 -18.54
N THR A 102 16.31 2.02 -18.69
CA THR A 102 17.27 2.21 -17.58
C THR A 102 16.70 3.05 -16.45
N GLY A 103 15.92 4.10 -16.77
CA GLY A 103 15.25 4.91 -15.76
C GLY A 103 14.18 4.13 -14.98
N ALA A 104 13.41 3.29 -15.68
CA ALA A 104 12.43 2.40 -15.03
C ALA A 104 13.11 1.37 -14.11
N GLN A 105 14.19 0.73 -14.56
CA GLN A 105 14.98 -0.21 -13.76
C GLN A 105 15.53 0.44 -12.49
N PHE A 106 16.14 1.61 -12.62
CA PHE A 106 16.71 2.34 -11.48
C PHE A 106 15.63 2.76 -10.47
N GLY A 107 14.51 3.29 -10.95
CA GLY A 107 13.38 3.64 -10.09
C GLY A 107 12.84 2.44 -9.31
N LEU A 108 12.64 1.28 -9.98
CA LEU A 108 12.15 0.05 -9.33
C LEU A 108 13.15 -0.49 -8.28
N ILE A 109 14.46 -0.44 -8.54
CA ILE A 109 15.46 -0.86 -7.55
C ILE A 109 15.36 -0.01 -6.28
N ILE A 110 15.23 1.33 -6.43
CA ILE A 110 15.07 2.21 -5.27
C ILE A 110 13.75 1.92 -4.55
N CYS A 111 12.65 1.65 -5.28
CA CYS A 111 11.38 1.23 -4.68
C CYS A 111 11.54 -0.06 -3.86
N LEU A 112 12.26 -1.07 -4.38
CA LEU A 112 12.54 -2.29 -3.65
C LEU A 112 13.29 -2.03 -2.34
N LEU A 113 14.29 -1.16 -2.35
CA LEU A 113 15.05 -0.79 -1.16
C LEU A 113 14.16 -0.04 -0.15
N CYS A 114 13.36 0.92 -0.61
CA CYS A 114 12.42 1.64 0.25
C CYS A 114 11.36 0.71 0.86
N GLY A 115 10.77 -0.17 0.05
CA GLY A 115 9.76 -1.11 0.52
C GLY A 115 10.32 -2.16 1.48
N ALA A 116 11.52 -2.70 1.22
CA ALA A 116 12.21 -3.59 2.15
C ALA A 116 12.51 -2.88 3.48
N GLY A 117 12.97 -1.64 3.43
CA GLY A 117 13.17 -0.79 4.60
C GLY A 117 11.87 -0.54 5.37
N ALA A 118 10.76 -0.28 4.68
CA ALA A 118 9.45 -0.09 5.30
C ALA A 118 8.95 -1.36 6.00
N ILE A 119 9.13 -2.54 5.39
CA ILE A 119 8.79 -3.83 6.02
C ILE A 119 9.66 -4.08 7.25
N ALA A 120 10.97 -3.80 7.17
CA ALA A 120 11.88 -3.94 8.31
C ALA A 120 11.47 -3.02 9.46
N LEU A 121 11.21 -1.73 9.20
CA LEU A 121 10.72 -0.78 10.20
C LEU A 121 9.40 -1.22 10.83
N ARG A 122 8.48 -1.78 10.03
CA ARG A 122 7.22 -2.33 10.51
C ARG A 122 7.44 -3.52 11.45
N SER A 123 8.38 -4.40 11.13
CA SER A 123 8.73 -5.54 12.00
C SER A 123 9.30 -5.07 13.34
N PHE A 124 10.15 -4.05 13.33
CA PHE A 124 10.63 -3.42 14.57
C PHE A 124 9.50 -2.75 15.35
N GLU A 125 8.57 -2.10 14.69
CA GLU A 125 7.41 -1.47 15.29
C GLU A 125 6.53 -2.50 16.02
N PHE A 126 6.21 -3.63 15.39
CA PHE A 126 5.48 -4.73 16.04
C PHE A 126 6.22 -5.29 17.26
N SER A 127 7.55 -5.37 17.20
CA SER A 127 8.37 -5.81 18.34
C SER A 127 8.41 -4.78 19.48
N ALA A 128 8.27 -3.49 19.16
CA ALA A 128 8.32 -2.40 20.13
C ALA A 128 6.95 -2.09 20.78
N VAL A 129 5.86 -2.61 20.20
CA VAL A 129 4.51 -2.46 20.74
C VAL A 129 4.39 -3.25 22.05
N LYS A 130 4.03 -2.55 23.13
CA LYS A 130 3.97 -3.09 24.49
C LYS A 130 2.67 -3.85 24.81
N PHE A 131 1.76 -3.99 23.84
CA PHE A 131 0.50 -4.72 23.95
C PHE A 131 0.37 -5.75 22.84
N ARG A 132 -0.33 -6.83 23.15
CA ARG A 132 -0.60 -7.91 22.20
C ARG A 132 -1.98 -7.71 21.57
N TRP A 133 -2.20 -8.40 20.46
CA TRP A 133 -3.50 -8.42 19.75
C TRP A 133 -4.66 -8.95 20.61
N ASP A 134 -4.36 -9.79 21.63
CA ASP A 134 -5.30 -10.44 22.54
C ASP A 134 -5.44 -9.71 23.89
N SER A 135 -4.71 -8.62 24.13
CA SER A 135 -4.69 -7.91 25.41
C SER A 135 -6.00 -7.19 25.72
N ASN A 136 -6.57 -6.53 24.73
CA ASN A 136 -7.83 -5.78 24.81
C ASN A 136 -8.35 -5.42 23.42
N SER A 137 -9.56 -4.83 23.32
CA SER A 137 -10.18 -4.41 22.06
C SER A 137 -9.34 -3.39 21.28
N TYR A 138 -8.62 -2.50 21.97
CA TYR A 138 -7.68 -1.56 21.36
C TYR A 138 -6.53 -2.31 20.69
N GLY A 139 -5.89 -3.23 21.40
CA GLY A 139 -4.82 -4.06 20.88
C GLY A 139 -5.25 -4.81 19.64
N SER A 140 -6.40 -5.46 19.69
CA SER A 140 -6.94 -6.23 18.55
C SER A 140 -7.10 -5.38 17.30
N VAL A 141 -7.77 -4.23 17.39
CA VAL A 141 -8.05 -3.38 16.21
C VAL A 141 -6.80 -2.70 15.67
N VAL A 142 -5.87 -2.27 16.53
CA VAL A 142 -4.61 -1.68 16.11
C VAL A 142 -3.70 -2.70 15.42
N TRP A 143 -3.56 -3.90 16.00
CA TRP A 143 -2.79 -4.98 15.38
C TRP A 143 -3.37 -5.38 14.02
N PHE A 144 -4.70 -5.36 13.90
CA PHE A 144 -5.36 -5.69 12.64
C PHE A 144 -5.14 -4.61 11.57
N LEU A 145 -5.26 -3.32 11.92
CA LEU A 145 -4.97 -2.21 11.01
C LEU A 145 -3.52 -2.21 10.51
N LEU A 146 -2.56 -2.36 11.44
CA LEU A 146 -1.14 -2.40 11.10
C LEU A 146 -0.78 -3.65 10.30
N GLY A 147 -1.33 -4.81 10.69
CA GLY A 147 -1.10 -6.09 10.01
C GLY A 147 -1.69 -6.12 8.61
N MET A 148 -2.89 -5.58 8.42
CA MET A 148 -3.53 -5.48 7.11
C MET A 148 -2.70 -4.56 6.18
N HIS A 149 -2.24 -3.41 6.67
CA HIS A 149 -1.34 -2.56 5.90
C HIS A 149 -0.02 -3.27 5.56
N LEU A 150 0.56 -4.03 6.50
CA LEU A 150 1.76 -4.82 6.24
C LEU A 150 1.52 -5.88 5.15
N ALA A 151 0.38 -6.56 5.17
CA ALA A 151 0.03 -7.53 4.13
C ALA A 151 0.00 -6.89 2.73
N HIS A 152 -0.61 -5.70 2.60
CA HIS A 152 -0.61 -4.94 1.34
C HIS A 152 0.80 -4.50 0.92
N LEU A 153 1.63 -4.10 1.88
CA LEU A 153 3.02 -3.75 1.60
C LEU A 153 3.84 -4.95 1.11
N VAL A 154 3.61 -6.14 1.68
CA VAL A 154 4.25 -7.40 1.23
C VAL A 154 3.77 -7.79 -0.17
N THR A 155 2.47 -7.68 -0.46
CA THR A 155 1.92 -7.93 -1.79
C THR A 155 2.52 -6.97 -2.82
N LEU A 156 2.52 -5.68 -2.53
CA LEU A 156 3.14 -4.63 -3.37
C LEU A 156 4.62 -4.93 -3.65
N MET A 157 5.37 -5.35 -2.63
CA MET A 157 6.77 -5.73 -2.78
C MET A 157 6.94 -6.96 -3.67
N SER A 158 6.07 -7.95 -3.54
CA SER A 158 6.09 -9.15 -4.39
C SER A 158 5.87 -8.81 -5.85
N GLU A 159 4.88 -7.97 -6.15
CA GLU A 159 4.62 -7.46 -7.50
C GLU A 159 5.80 -6.65 -8.04
N THR A 160 6.38 -5.77 -7.21
CA THR A 160 7.55 -4.97 -7.59
C THR A 160 8.74 -5.84 -7.92
N VAL A 161 9.01 -6.91 -7.14
CA VAL A 161 10.08 -7.88 -7.41
C VAL A 161 9.84 -8.57 -8.75
N LEU A 162 8.63 -9.11 -8.98
CA LEU A 162 8.28 -9.81 -10.21
C LEU A 162 8.45 -8.90 -11.43
N LEU A 163 7.93 -7.67 -11.38
CA LEU A 163 8.05 -6.72 -12.47
C LEU A 163 9.49 -6.27 -12.68
N THR A 164 10.27 -6.10 -11.60
CA THR A 164 11.69 -5.77 -11.70
C THR A 164 12.45 -6.88 -12.42
N ILE A 165 12.32 -8.13 -11.98
CA ILE A 165 12.96 -9.28 -12.64
C ILE A 165 12.57 -9.31 -14.11
N TRP A 166 11.29 -9.13 -14.42
CA TRP A 166 10.78 -9.17 -15.78
C TRP A 166 11.43 -8.09 -16.67
N ILE A 167 11.51 -6.83 -16.22
CA ILE A 167 12.14 -5.72 -16.97
C ILE A 167 13.66 -5.96 -17.19
N PHE A 168 14.32 -6.70 -16.31
CA PHE A 168 15.74 -7.04 -16.50
C PHE A 168 15.96 -8.17 -17.50
N VAL A 169 15.07 -9.17 -17.51
CA VAL A 169 15.21 -10.39 -18.34
C VAL A 169 14.65 -10.21 -19.75
N ARG A 170 13.60 -9.43 -19.90
CA ARG A 170 12.91 -9.22 -21.18
C ARG A 170 13.16 -7.84 -21.75
N GLU A 171 13.00 -7.69 -23.06
CA GLU A 171 12.95 -6.37 -23.68
C GLU A 171 11.66 -5.63 -23.22
N PHE A 172 11.80 -4.33 -22.98
CA PHE A 172 10.70 -3.50 -22.55
C PHE A 172 9.76 -3.24 -23.73
N ASP A 173 8.66 -3.97 -23.78
CA ASP A 173 7.62 -3.80 -24.77
C ASP A 173 6.57 -2.77 -24.25
N LEU A 174 6.01 -1.99 -25.16
CA LEU A 174 4.95 -1.01 -24.87
C LEU A 174 3.75 -1.62 -24.13
N LYS A 175 3.47 -2.91 -24.39
CA LYS A 175 2.41 -3.67 -23.70
C LYS A 175 2.56 -3.65 -22.17
N HIS A 176 3.78 -3.76 -21.67
CA HIS A 176 4.06 -3.83 -20.22
C HIS A 176 4.20 -2.49 -19.53
N ARG A 177 4.00 -1.39 -20.26
CA ARG A 177 3.90 -0.06 -19.69
C ARG A 177 2.71 0.05 -18.74
N LEU A 178 1.59 -0.60 -19.07
CA LEU A 178 0.39 -0.58 -18.24
C LEU A 178 0.63 -1.28 -16.89
N ASP A 179 1.39 -2.38 -16.88
CA ASP A 179 1.73 -3.11 -15.66
C ASP A 179 2.50 -2.21 -14.68
N LEU A 180 3.44 -1.40 -15.18
CA LEU A 180 4.18 -0.46 -14.35
C LEU A 180 3.29 0.69 -13.85
N THR A 181 2.38 1.19 -14.69
CA THR A 181 1.41 2.21 -14.28
C THR A 181 0.45 1.67 -13.22
N ALA A 182 -0.04 0.44 -13.37
CA ALA A 182 -0.90 -0.22 -12.38
C ALA A 182 -0.16 -0.40 -11.04
N LEU A 183 1.10 -0.85 -11.08
CA LEU A 183 1.96 -0.94 -9.91
C LEU A 183 2.16 0.43 -9.23
N ALA A 184 2.37 1.50 -10.00
CA ALA A 184 2.53 2.85 -9.47
C ALA A 184 1.25 3.35 -8.78
N ILE A 185 0.08 3.09 -9.36
CA ILE A 185 -1.23 3.41 -8.75
C ILE A 185 -1.39 2.66 -7.44
N TYR A 186 -1.06 1.36 -7.40
CA TYR A 186 -1.12 0.56 -6.19
C TYR A 186 -0.15 1.09 -5.12
N TRP A 187 1.07 1.49 -5.51
CA TRP A 187 2.04 2.11 -4.60
C TRP A 187 1.49 3.39 -3.95
N TYR A 188 0.94 4.30 -4.75
CA TYR A 188 0.34 5.55 -4.24
C TYR A 188 -0.82 5.26 -3.29
N TRP A 189 -1.63 4.26 -3.61
CA TRP A 189 -2.74 3.84 -2.75
C TRP A 189 -2.23 3.30 -1.41
N VAL A 190 -1.24 2.40 -1.38
CA VAL A 190 -0.65 1.87 -0.14
C VAL A 190 -0.09 2.99 0.73
N VAL A 191 0.62 3.95 0.15
CA VAL A 191 1.14 5.12 0.88
C VAL A 191 0.00 6.00 1.38
N GLY A 192 -1.03 6.24 0.58
CA GLY A 192 -2.21 7.03 0.95
C GLY A 192 -2.98 6.42 2.12
N ILE A 193 -3.26 5.13 2.06
CA ILE A 193 -3.91 4.39 3.16
C ILE A 193 -3.05 4.44 4.43
N TRP A 194 -1.71 4.33 4.28
CA TRP A 194 -0.83 4.46 5.45
C TRP A 194 -0.99 5.78 6.19
N LEU A 195 -1.12 6.91 5.49
CA LEU A 195 -1.30 8.22 6.13
C LEU A 195 -2.57 8.25 7.00
N VAL A 196 -3.65 7.64 6.51
CA VAL A 196 -4.90 7.54 7.27
C VAL A 196 -4.71 6.63 8.49
N VAL A 197 -4.14 5.44 8.30
CA VAL A 197 -3.88 4.47 9.38
C VAL A 197 -2.92 5.08 10.41
N TYR A 198 -1.87 5.76 9.98
CA TYR A 198 -0.93 6.46 10.86
C TYR A 198 -1.65 7.50 11.74
N THR A 199 -2.52 8.30 11.14
CA THR A 199 -3.30 9.30 11.88
C THR A 199 -4.23 8.64 12.90
N VAL A 200 -4.93 7.58 12.52
CA VAL A 200 -5.86 6.87 13.39
C VAL A 200 -5.13 6.17 14.54
N VAL A 201 -4.05 5.47 14.27
CA VAL A 201 -3.36 4.65 15.29
C VAL A 201 -2.49 5.49 16.23
N TYR A 202 -1.80 6.51 15.70
CA TYR A 202 -0.80 7.26 16.48
C TYR A 202 -1.32 8.58 17.02
N TRP A 203 -2.16 9.30 16.27
CA TRP A 203 -2.60 10.62 16.66
C TRP A 203 -3.98 10.64 17.31
N SER A 204 -4.93 9.82 16.84
CA SER A 204 -6.27 9.79 17.41
C SER A 204 -6.29 9.54 18.93
N PRO A 205 -5.51 8.60 19.51
CA PRO A 205 -5.50 8.37 20.97
C PRO A 205 -4.85 9.51 21.77
N ARG A 206 -4.18 10.45 21.10
CA ARG A 206 -3.53 11.59 21.75
C ARG A 206 -4.36 12.86 21.74
N TRP A 207 -5.31 12.95 20.80
CA TRP A 207 -6.16 14.12 20.63
C TRP A 207 -7.57 13.93 21.16
N LEU A 208 -8.01 12.72 21.24
CA LEU A 208 -9.36 12.34 21.65
C LEU A 208 -9.37 11.65 23.02
#